data_5e7f8ee06536791b3cbd831d9739ac59
#
_entry.id   5e7f8ee06536791b3cbd831d9739ac59
#
_cell.length_a   1.000
_cell.length_b   1.000
_cell.length_c   1.000
_cell.angle_alpha   90.00
_cell.angle_beta   90.00
_cell.angle_gamma   90.00
#
_symmetry.space_group_name_H-M   'P 1'
#
loop_
_entity.id
_entity.type
_entity.pdbx_description
1 polymer ?
#
loop_
_entity_poly.entity_id
_entity_poly.type
_entity_poly.pdbx_seq_one_letter_code
_entity_poly.pdbx_strand_id
1 'polypeptide(L)'
;MAVFYFCKECGNVFTSVNKATVNCCGETWNPLEFAGEPNEKHQLDVKVENGKRIYTSHHPQTDEHYFAFIAFECKCGTTKIRYFKPNEEVRFCLDEDKHGKLYWFCNLHGLYEMEV
;
A
#
# COMPACT_ATOMS: atom_id res chain seq x y z
N MET A 1 8.00 4.44 11.87
CA MET A 1 7.62 3.37 10.94
C MET A 1 6.11 3.19 10.98
N ALA A 2 5.45 3.25 9.84
CA ALA A 2 3.99 3.12 9.79
C ALA A 2 3.56 1.67 9.97
N VAL A 3 2.46 1.48 10.68
CA VAL A 3 1.81 0.18 10.86
C VAL A 3 0.46 0.25 10.17
N PHE A 4 0.13 -0.76 9.38
CA PHE A 4 -1.10 -0.79 8.61
C PHE A 4 -2.01 -1.93 9.04
N TYR A 5 -3.32 -1.70 8.93
CA TYR A 5 -4.37 -2.66 9.26
C TYR A 5 -5.41 -2.67 8.15
N PHE A 6 -5.98 -3.83 7.90
CA PHE A 6 -7.00 -3.99 6.87
C PHE A 6 -8.17 -4.80 7.40
N CYS A 7 -9.37 -4.23 7.30
CA CYS A 7 -10.60 -4.95 7.65
C CYS A 7 -11.05 -5.77 6.45
N LYS A 8 -11.00 -7.08 6.56
CA LYS A 8 -11.41 -7.98 5.48
C LYS A 8 -12.91 -7.94 5.21
N GLU A 9 -13.70 -7.48 6.18
CA GLU A 9 -15.16 -7.43 6.04
C GLU A 9 -15.63 -6.24 5.22
N CYS A 10 -15.03 -5.06 5.42
CA CYS A 10 -15.50 -3.83 4.77
C CYS A 10 -14.45 -3.16 3.88
N GLY A 11 -13.19 -3.63 3.90
CA GLY A 11 -12.14 -3.05 3.08
C GLY A 11 -11.52 -1.78 3.63
N ASN A 12 -11.82 -1.38 4.87
CA ASN A 12 -11.18 -0.22 5.47
C ASN A 12 -9.72 -0.47 5.76
N VAL A 13 -8.91 0.57 5.56
CA VAL A 13 -7.47 0.58 5.86
C VAL A 13 -7.23 1.55 7.00
N PHE A 14 -6.44 1.12 7.98
CA PHE A 14 -6.05 1.95 9.12
C PHE A 14 -4.54 2.02 9.19
N THR A 15 -4.02 3.12 9.68
CA THR A 15 -2.58 3.29 9.90
C THR A 15 -2.32 3.92 11.26
N SER A 16 -1.21 3.54 11.87
CA SER A 16 -0.77 4.10 13.14
C SER A 16 0.76 4.17 13.19
N VAL A 17 1.28 4.97 14.10
CA VAL A 17 2.73 5.09 14.31
C VAL A 17 3.28 3.84 14.99
N ASN A 18 2.54 3.35 15.99
CA ASN A 18 2.89 2.16 16.75
C ASN A 18 1.74 1.14 16.67
N LYS A 19 2.00 -0.08 17.14
CA LYS A 19 0.95 -1.09 17.26
C LYS A 19 -0.20 -0.55 18.10
N ALA A 20 -1.42 -0.77 17.61
CA ALA A 20 -2.64 -0.36 18.27
C ALA A 20 -3.66 -1.48 18.18
N THR A 21 -4.69 -1.39 19.02
CA THR A 21 -5.85 -2.27 18.91
C THR A 21 -6.83 -1.65 17.93
N VAL A 22 -7.13 -2.36 16.84
CA VAL A 22 -8.05 -1.89 15.80
C VAL A 22 -9.25 -2.82 15.76
N ASN A 23 -10.45 -2.26 16.01
CA ASN A 23 -11.69 -2.99 15.91
C ASN A 23 -12.51 -2.42 14.75
N CYS A 24 -12.98 -3.30 13.88
CA CYS A 24 -13.82 -2.91 12.74
C CYS A 24 -14.71 -4.08 12.36
N CYS A 25 -15.98 -3.80 12.11
CA CYS A 25 -16.97 -4.82 11.75
C CYS A 25 -17.07 -5.94 12.78
N GLY A 26 -16.94 -5.61 14.06
CA GLY A 26 -17.09 -6.57 15.16
C GLY A 26 -15.87 -7.47 15.38
N GLU A 27 -14.78 -7.24 14.72
CA GLU A 27 -13.56 -8.03 14.86
C GLU A 27 -12.35 -7.17 15.19
N THR A 28 -11.35 -7.78 15.83
CA THR A 28 -10.07 -7.15 16.12
C THR A 28 -9.08 -7.56 15.03
N TRP A 29 -8.44 -6.56 14.42
CA TRP A 29 -7.50 -6.76 13.33
C TRP A 29 -6.08 -6.54 13.81
N ASN A 30 -5.20 -7.48 13.45
CA ASN A 30 -3.78 -7.38 13.75
C ASN A 30 -3.06 -6.56 12.67
N PRO A 31 -1.86 -6.01 12.98
CA PRO A 31 -1.06 -5.36 11.96
C PRO A 31 -0.83 -6.27 10.77
N LEU A 32 -0.84 -5.67 9.56
CA LEU A 32 -0.51 -6.39 8.35
C LEU A 32 0.94 -6.87 8.39
N GLU A 33 1.16 -8.10 7.95
CA GLU A 33 2.48 -8.70 7.89
C GLU A 33 3.08 -8.53 6.51
N PHE A 34 4.41 -8.43 6.45
CA PHE A 34 5.13 -8.34 5.19
C PHE A 34 5.19 -9.70 4.51
N ALA A 35 4.92 -9.69 3.20
CA ALA A 35 4.90 -10.91 2.40
C ALA A 35 6.28 -11.34 1.90
N GLY A 36 7.31 -10.51 2.10
CA GLY A 36 8.66 -10.75 1.61
C GLY A 36 8.90 -10.08 0.27
N GLU A 37 9.78 -10.67 -0.54
CA GLU A 37 10.09 -10.12 -1.86
C GLU A 37 8.92 -10.30 -2.82
N PRO A 38 8.51 -9.23 -3.53
CA PRO A 38 7.41 -9.35 -4.48
C PRO A 38 7.81 -10.16 -5.72
N ASN A 39 6.91 -11.01 -6.20
CA ASN A 39 7.07 -11.66 -7.49
C ASN A 39 6.66 -10.68 -8.61
N GLU A 40 6.76 -11.11 -9.87
CA GLU A 40 6.47 -10.24 -11.03
C GLU A 40 5.09 -9.59 -10.97
N LYS A 41 4.08 -10.30 -10.49
CA LYS A 41 2.69 -9.80 -10.42
C LYS A 41 2.50 -8.80 -9.29
N HIS A 42 3.36 -8.83 -8.28
CA HIS A 42 3.25 -7.98 -7.09
C HIS A 42 4.27 -6.85 -7.08
N GLN A 43 5.16 -6.76 -8.07
CA GLN A 43 6.09 -5.66 -8.21
C GLN A 43 5.39 -4.42 -8.76
N LEU A 44 5.89 -3.26 -8.37
CA LEU A 44 5.47 -2.00 -8.97
C LEU A 44 6.44 -1.62 -10.08
N ASP A 45 5.90 -1.16 -11.20
CA ASP A 45 6.69 -0.55 -12.26
C ASP A 45 6.83 0.94 -11.97
N VAL A 46 7.97 1.51 -12.30
CA VAL A 46 8.20 2.93 -12.09
C VAL A 46 8.63 3.60 -13.40
N LYS A 47 8.05 4.76 -13.66
CA LYS A 47 8.40 5.59 -14.80
C LYS A 47 8.65 7.01 -14.30
N VAL A 48 9.73 7.63 -14.77
CA VAL A 48 10.03 9.02 -14.42
C VAL A 48 9.56 9.93 -15.55
N GLU A 49 8.73 10.91 -15.21
CA GLU A 49 8.14 11.81 -16.20
C GLU A 49 7.86 13.16 -15.55
N ASN A 50 8.38 14.24 -16.14
CA ASN A 50 8.14 15.62 -15.68
C ASN A 50 8.47 15.86 -14.20
N GLY A 51 9.59 15.29 -13.73
CA GLY A 51 10.02 15.44 -12.34
C GLY A 51 9.24 14.60 -11.34
N LYS A 52 8.46 13.64 -11.82
CA LYS A 52 7.67 12.74 -10.98
C LYS A 52 7.99 11.29 -11.27
N ARG A 53 7.96 10.46 -10.22
CA ARG A 53 7.97 9.02 -10.36
C ARG A 53 6.53 8.53 -10.35
N ILE A 54 6.17 7.75 -11.36
CA ILE A 54 4.82 7.21 -11.51
C ILE A 54 4.92 5.70 -11.32
N TYR A 55 4.27 5.20 -10.27
CA TYR A 55 4.23 3.78 -9.96
C TYR A 55 2.94 3.19 -10.49
N THR A 56 3.06 2.09 -11.23
CA THR A 56 1.94 1.36 -11.80
C THR A 56 2.12 -0.12 -11.53
N SER A 57 1.11 -0.92 -11.80
CA SER A 57 1.19 -2.36 -11.61
C SER A 57 0.36 -3.09 -12.65
N HIS A 58 0.83 -4.28 -13.01
CA HIS A 58 0.07 -5.24 -13.82
C HIS A 58 -0.72 -6.22 -12.94
N HIS A 59 -0.79 -5.95 -11.63
CA HIS A 59 -1.52 -6.79 -10.69
C HIS A 59 -3.00 -6.83 -11.04
N PRO A 60 -3.66 -8.00 -10.92
CA PRO A 60 -5.10 -8.08 -11.10
C PRO A 60 -5.83 -7.12 -10.15
N GLN A 61 -6.86 -6.46 -10.67
CA GLN A 61 -7.73 -5.59 -9.88
C GLN A 61 -9.15 -6.11 -10.06
N THR A 62 -9.49 -7.18 -9.33
CA THR A 62 -10.81 -7.81 -9.34
C THR A 62 -11.44 -7.68 -7.95
N ASP A 63 -12.71 -7.97 -7.83
CA ASP A 63 -13.41 -7.88 -6.53
C ASP A 63 -12.78 -8.77 -5.46
N GLU A 64 -12.16 -9.87 -5.86
CA GLU A 64 -11.59 -10.86 -4.92
C GLU A 64 -10.09 -10.70 -4.73
N HIS A 65 -9.39 -10.09 -5.68
CA HIS A 65 -7.94 -9.98 -5.68
C HIS A 65 -7.51 -8.62 -6.22
N TYR A 66 -7.01 -7.75 -5.34
CA TYR A 66 -6.65 -6.40 -5.72
C TYR A 66 -5.61 -5.79 -4.76
N PHE A 67 -4.89 -4.79 -5.25
CA PHE A 67 -4.12 -3.90 -4.37
C PHE A 67 -5.08 -2.90 -3.72
N ALA A 68 -5.13 -2.91 -2.41
CA ALA A 68 -6.04 -2.06 -1.66
C ALA A 68 -5.50 -0.65 -1.45
N PHE A 69 -4.18 -0.50 -1.38
CA PHE A 69 -3.56 0.81 -1.23
C PHE A 69 -2.09 0.80 -1.62
N ILE A 70 -1.58 2.00 -1.89
CA ILE A 70 -0.15 2.31 -1.92
C ILE A 70 0.05 3.46 -0.94
N ALA A 71 1.07 3.36 -0.10
CA ALA A 71 1.41 4.38 0.89
C ALA A 71 2.88 4.76 0.77
N PHE A 72 3.16 6.05 0.96
CA PHE A 72 4.52 6.56 1.01
C PHE A 72 4.76 7.22 2.37
N GLU A 73 5.75 6.71 3.08
CA GLU A 73 6.22 7.30 4.33
C GLU A 73 7.50 8.08 4.05
N CYS A 74 7.39 9.40 4.08
CA CYS A 74 8.52 10.30 3.82
C CYS A 74 9.48 10.29 5.00
N LYS A 75 10.77 10.39 4.74
CA LYS A 75 11.76 10.64 5.79
C LYS A 75 11.48 11.94 6.56
N CYS A 76 10.74 12.85 5.97
CA CYS A 76 10.29 14.09 6.61
C CYS A 76 9.18 13.89 7.64
N GLY A 77 8.64 12.67 7.79
CA GLY A 77 7.61 12.36 8.78
C GLY A 77 6.17 12.39 8.26
N THR A 78 5.98 12.68 6.99
CA THR A 78 4.65 12.72 6.37
C THR A 78 4.34 11.38 5.72
N THR A 79 3.09 10.92 5.84
CA THR A 79 2.61 9.72 5.16
C THR A 79 1.51 10.10 4.19
N LYS A 80 1.63 9.63 2.94
CA LYS A 80 0.63 9.81 1.89
C LYS A 80 0.08 8.45 1.53
N ILE A 81 -1.25 8.29 1.52
CA ILE A 81 -1.89 7.02 1.18
C ILE A 81 -2.87 7.25 0.04
N ARG A 82 -2.81 6.37 -0.94
CA ARG A 82 -3.84 6.30 -1.97
C ARG A 82 -4.53 4.94 -1.88
N TYR A 83 -5.86 4.97 -1.75
CA TYR A 83 -6.69 3.78 -1.71
C TYR A 83 -7.18 3.43 -3.10
N PHE A 84 -7.25 2.13 -3.40
CA PHE A 84 -7.78 1.64 -4.66
C PHE A 84 -8.99 0.77 -4.40
N LYS A 85 -9.99 0.91 -5.26
CA LYS A 85 -11.13 -0.01 -5.29
C LYS A 85 -10.79 -1.22 -6.16
N PRO A 86 -11.45 -2.36 -5.96
CA PRO A 86 -11.40 -3.43 -6.95
C PRO A 86 -11.75 -2.85 -8.33
N ASN A 87 -11.15 -3.32 -9.39
CA ASN A 87 -11.36 -2.86 -10.76
C ASN A 87 -10.80 -1.45 -11.07
N GLU A 88 -10.14 -0.81 -10.12
CA GLU A 88 -9.50 0.49 -10.35
C GLU A 88 -8.05 0.28 -10.77
N GLU A 89 -7.59 1.06 -11.75
CA GLU A 89 -6.20 1.02 -12.18
C GLU A 89 -5.26 1.49 -11.08
N VAL A 90 -4.18 0.74 -10.85
CA VAL A 90 -3.18 1.09 -9.85
C VAL A 90 -2.24 2.15 -10.42
N ARG A 91 -2.22 3.32 -9.79
CA ARG A 91 -1.34 4.42 -10.15
C ARG A 91 -1.05 5.28 -8.93
N PHE A 92 0.23 5.56 -8.69
CA PHE A 92 0.67 6.38 -7.57
C PHE A 92 1.82 7.27 -8.00
N CYS A 93 1.72 8.58 -7.77
CA CYS A 93 2.71 9.55 -8.19
C CYS A 93 3.44 10.14 -7.00
N LEU A 94 4.77 10.25 -7.11
CA LEU A 94 5.64 10.91 -6.15
C LEU A 94 6.53 11.91 -6.88
N ASP A 95 6.79 13.05 -6.24
CA ASP A 95 7.82 13.94 -6.73
C ASP A 95 9.19 13.26 -6.65
N GLU A 96 10.04 13.49 -7.64
CA GLU A 96 11.34 12.87 -7.73
C GLU A 96 12.26 13.10 -6.53
N ASP A 97 12.09 14.25 -5.86
CA ASP A 97 12.91 14.64 -4.70
C ASP A 97 12.44 14.03 -3.38
N LYS A 98 11.35 13.26 -3.38
CA LYS A 98 10.83 12.62 -2.18
C LYS A 98 11.50 11.27 -1.96
N HIS A 99 11.98 11.05 -0.74
CA HIS A 99 12.66 9.81 -0.33
C HIS A 99 12.03 9.26 0.95
N GLY A 100 11.96 7.95 1.03
CA GLY A 100 11.39 7.26 2.19
C GLY A 100 11.08 5.82 1.85
N LYS A 101 10.00 5.31 2.43
CA LYS A 101 9.52 3.95 2.18
C LYS A 101 8.19 3.97 1.44
N LEU A 102 8.10 3.10 0.45
CA LEU A 102 6.87 2.85 -0.27
C LEU A 102 6.31 1.51 0.17
N TYR A 103 5.02 1.47 0.45
CA TYR A 103 4.29 0.28 0.85
C TYR A 103 3.13 0.05 -0.11
N TRP A 104 2.84 -1.23 -0.41
CA TRP A 104 1.62 -1.57 -1.13
C TRP A 104 1.08 -2.90 -0.64
N PHE A 105 -0.22 -3.05 -0.68
CA PHE A 105 -0.91 -4.17 -0.06
C PHE A 105 -1.82 -4.90 -1.05
N CYS A 106 -1.57 -6.20 -1.23
CA CYS A 106 -2.45 -7.12 -1.93
C CYS A 106 -3.32 -7.83 -0.88
N ASN A 107 -4.63 -7.78 -1.06
CA ASN A 107 -5.57 -8.32 -0.08
C ASN A 107 -5.41 -9.85 0.15
N LEU A 108 -4.86 -10.58 -0.79
CA LEU A 108 -4.64 -12.02 -0.68
C LEU A 108 -3.22 -12.42 -0.27
N HIS A 109 -2.21 -11.60 -0.60
CA HIS A 109 -0.81 -12.00 -0.45
C HIS A 109 -0.03 -11.21 0.59
N GLY A 110 -0.53 -10.04 0.99
CA GLY A 110 0.07 -9.29 2.07
C GLY A 110 0.70 -7.97 1.66
N LEU A 111 1.51 -7.44 2.57
CA LEU A 111 2.12 -6.12 2.47
C LEU A 111 3.54 -6.22 1.91
N TYR A 112 3.86 -5.34 0.99
CA TYR A 112 5.21 -5.20 0.41
C TYR A 112 5.77 -3.84 0.74
N GLU A 113 7.09 -3.73 0.76
CA GLU A 113 7.77 -2.46 0.98
C GLU A 113 9.04 -2.37 0.14
N MET A 114 9.45 -1.12 -0.15
CA MET A 114 10.76 -0.83 -0.71
C MET A 114 11.18 0.58 -0.37
N GLU A 115 12.47 0.82 -0.35
CA GLU A 115 13.00 2.17 -0.21
C GLU A 115 13.02 2.89 -1.57
N VAL A 116 12.69 4.16 -1.55
CA VAL A 116 12.61 4.97 -2.76
C VAL A 116 13.28 6.35 -2.59
#